data_7ff1ca484d6ac3284079c0776b6e2d3f
#
_entry.id   7ff1ca484d6ac3284079c0776b6e2d3f
#
_cell.length_a   1.000
_cell.length_b   1.000
_cell.length_c   1.000
_cell.angle_alpha   90.00
_cell.angle_beta   90.00
_cell.angle_gamma   90.00
#
_symmetry.space_group_name_H-M   'P 1'
#
loop_
_entity.id
_entity.type
_entity.pdbx_description
1 polymer ?
#
loop_
_entity_poly.entity_id
_entity_poly.type
_entity_poly.pdbx_seq_one_letter_code
_entity_poly.pdbx_strand_id
1 'polypeptide(L)'
;MNIFNPNHDRKAIVIFSGGQDSTTCLFQAIAEYGKENIEAITFQYGQRHAIELEKARAIVQDLGIKQTLIDTSVMKAITHNALMDEQAHIEQKENELPNTFVDGRNALFLLYAAIYAKGQGIQDIITGVCETDFSGYPDCRDVFIKSMNVTLNLAMDYQFNIKTPLMYLTKAQTWQLADELGVLDYVQTHTHTCY
;
A
#
# COMPACT_ATOMS: atom_id res chain seq x y z
N MET A 1 -10.47 -4.19 26.35
CA MET A 1 -10.81 -2.74 26.32
C MET A 1 -10.85 -2.38 24.83
N ASN A 2 -12.04 -2.21 24.24
CA ASN A 2 -12.18 -1.90 22.81
C ASN A 2 -11.63 -0.50 22.55
N ILE A 3 -10.43 -0.41 21.99
CA ILE A 3 -9.73 0.85 21.70
C ILE A 3 -10.22 1.45 20.37
N PHE A 4 -10.95 0.69 19.57
CA PHE A 4 -11.49 1.14 18.30
C PHE A 4 -12.95 1.59 18.48
N ASN A 5 -13.16 2.91 18.50
CA ASN A 5 -14.48 3.47 18.27
C ASN A 5 -14.61 3.59 16.73
N PRO A 6 -15.31 2.69 16.04
CA PRO A 6 -15.35 2.69 14.59
C PRO A 6 -15.95 4.00 14.09
N ASN A 7 -15.21 4.68 13.22
CA ASN A 7 -15.64 5.93 12.61
C ASN A 7 -16.47 5.61 11.35
N HIS A 8 -17.64 5.02 11.57
CA HIS A 8 -18.53 4.55 10.51
C HIS A 8 -19.06 5.64 9.56
N ASP A 9 -18.82 6.92 9.89
CA ASP A 9 -19.24 8.04 9.03
C ASP A 9 -18.19 8.43 7.98
N ARG A 10 -16.98 7.84 8.03
CA ARG A 10 -15.89 8.17 7.11
C ARG A 10 -15.53 6.96 6.25
N LYS A 11 -15.15 7.25 5.00
CA LYS A 11 -14.62 6.25 4.08
C LYS A 11 -13.10 6.37 3.96
N ALA A 12 -12.45 5.27 3.65
CA ALA A 12 -11.02 5.25 3.38
C ALA A 12 -10.69 4.41 2.14
N ILE A 13 -9.57 4.77 1.51
CA ILE A 13 -8.96 4.00 0.43
C ILE A 13 -7.71 3.34 0.97
N VAL A 14 -7.53 2.05 0.66
CA VAL A 14 -6.30 1.32 0.94
C VAL A 14 -5.55 1.09 -0.36
N ILE A 15 -4.29 1.56 -0.45
CA ILE A 15 -3.36 1.15 -1.51
C ILE A 15 -2.97 -0.29 -1.24
N PHE A 16 -3.42 -1.20 -2.09
CA PHE A 16 -3.46 -2.63 -1.82
C PHE A 16 -2.73 -3.45 -2.88
N SER A 17 -1.67 -4.15 -2.49
CA SER A 17 -0.87 -5.01 -3.36
C SER A 17 -1.17 -6.51 -3.18
N GLY A 18 -1.89 -6.91 -2.13
CA GLY A 18 -2.09 -8.33 -1.76
C GLY A 18 -0.92 -8.95 -1.01
N GLY A 19 0.14 -8.20 -0.72
CA GLY A 19 1.23 -8.61 0.17
C GLY A 19 0.87 -8.44 1.65
N GLN A 20 1.70 -9.03 2.52
CA GLN A 20 1.50 -9.04 3.98
C GLN A 20 1.16 -7.66 4.55
N ASP A 21 1.98 -6.65 4.26
CA ASP A 21 1.87 -5.33 4.88
C ASP A 21 0.56 -4.63 4.46
N SER A 22 0.26 -4.61 3.16
CA SER A 22 -0.97 -4.01 2.66
C SER A 22 -2.22 -4.76 3.13
N THR A 23 -2.14 -6.08 3.34
CA THR A 23 -3.24 -6.88 3.86
C THR A 23 -3.46 -6.60 5.34
N THR A 24 -2.41 -6.47 6.14
CA THR A 24 -2.51 -6.05 7.54
C THR A 24 -3.14 -4.65 7.66
N CYS A 25 -2.73 -3.69 6.80
CA CYS A 25 -3.35 -2.37 6.73
C CYS A 25 -4.82 -2.44 6.33
N LEU A 26 -5.20 -3.33 5.41
CA LEU A 26 -6.58 -3.53 4.99
C LEU A 26 -7.46 -4.00 6.16
N PHE A 27 -7.00 -4.98 6.93
CA PHE A 27 -7.74 -5.46 8.11
C PHE A 27 -7.81 -4.40 9.22
N GLN A 28 -6.75 -3.63 9.43
CA GLN A 28 -6.79 -2.52 10.37
C GLN A 28 -7.80 -1.44 9.93
N ALA A 29 -7.84 -1.13 8.62
CA ALA A 29 -8.81 -0.21 8.07
C ALA A 29 -10.26 -0.74 8.24
N ILE A 30 -10.49 -2.02 8.02
CA ILE A 30 -11.80 -2.67 8.27
C ILE A 30 -12.22 -2.50 9.73
N ALA A 31 -11.29 -2.69 10.67
CA ALA A 31 -11.58 -2.53 12.10
C ALA A 31 -11.87 -1.07 12.48
N GLU A 32 -11.23 -0.10 11.81
CA GLU A 32 -11.40 1.34 12.11
C GLU A 32 -12.64 1.95 11.44
N TYR A 33 -12.92 1.60 10.18
CA TYR A 33 -13.95 2.28 9.37
C TYR A 33 -15.21 1.42 9.14
N GLY A 34 -15.13 0.13 9.35
CA GLY A 34 -16.13 -0.82 8.85
C GLY A 34 -15.88 -1.22 7.38
N LYS A 35 -16.14 -2.46 7.06
CA LYS A 35 -15.84 -3.03 5.74
C LYS A 35 -16.53 -2.29 4.58
N GLU A 36 -17.75 -1.86 4.78
CA GLU A 36 -18.59 -1.15 3.82
C GLU A 36 -18.06 0.25 3.45
N ASN A 37 -17.15 0.79 4.26
CA ASN A 37 -16.55 2.11 4.08
C ASN A 37 -15.13 2.06 3.51
N ILE A 38 -14.65 0.86 3.12
CA ILE A 38 -13.32 0.66 2.57
C ILE A 38 -13.39 0.36 1.07
N GLU A 39 -12.53 1.02 0.31
CA GLU A 39 -12.22 0.67 -1.08
C GLU A 39 -10.73 0.36 -1.21
N ALA A 40 -10.39 -0.65 -2.01
CA ALA A 40 -9.02 -1.01 -2.32
C ALA A 40 -8.61 -0.46 -3.69
N ILE A 41 -7.41 0.14 -3.79
CA ILE A 41 -6.79 0.49 -5.06
C ILE A 41 -5.56 -0.39 -5.25
N THR A 42 -5.53 -1.12 -6.36
CA THR A 42 -4.40 -1.95 -6.76
C THR A 42 -3.77 -1.39 -8.03
N PHE A 43 -2.45 -1.28 -8.05
CA PHE A 43 -1.69 -0.77 -9.20
C PHE A 43 -1.07 -1.91 -10.00
N GLN A 44 -1.31 -1.89 -11.30
CA GLN A 44 -0.61 -2.74 -12.27
C GLN A 44 0.44 -1.88 -12.97
N TYR A 45 1.72 -2.04 -12.58
CA TYR A 45 2.83 -1.25 -13.14
C TYR A 45 3.78 -2.10 -14.01
N GLY A 46 3.31 -3.28 -14.38
CA GLY A 46 4.07 -4.20 -15.22
C GLY A 46 5.08 -5.04 -14.44
N GLN A 47 4.81 -5.25 -13.14
CA GLN A 47 5.59 -6.17 -12.30
C GLN A 47 5.64 -7.57 -12.91
N ARG A 48 6.77 -8.28 -12.67
CA ARG A 48 7.06 -9.63 -13.17
C ARG A 48 6.02 -10.68 -12.77
N HIS A 49 5.42 -10.52 -11.59
CA HIS A 49 4.59 -11.55 -10.99
C HIS A 49 3.10 -11.17 -11.04
N ALA A 50 2.37 -11.75 -11.99
CA ALA A 50 0.90 -11.70 -12.00
C ALA A 50 0.28 -12.23 -10.70
N ILE A 51 1.02 -13.08 -9.96
CA ILE A 51 0.56 -13.70 -8.72
C ILE A 51 0.17 -12.68 -7.64
N GLU A 52 0.86 -11.54 -7.55
CA GLU A 52 0.48 -10.47 -6.61
C GLU A 52 -0.90 -9.89 -6.92
N LEU A 53 -1.17 -9.63 -8.21
CA LEU A 53 -2.47 -9.13 -8.66
C LEU A 53 -3.58 -10.16 -8.45
N GLU A 54 -3.28 -11.45 -8.69
CA GLU A 54 -4.22 -12.54 -8.44
C GLU A 54 -4.55 -12.66 -6.95
N LYS A 55 -3.53 -12.60 -6.08
CA LYS A 55 -3.70 -12.61 -4.63
C LYS A 55 -4.50 -11.40 -4.15
N ALA A 56 -4.15 -10.20 -4.63
CA ALA A 56 -4.89 -8.98 -4.29
C ALA A 56 -6.38 -9.11 -4.67
N ARG A 57 -6.66 -9.61 -5.87
CA ARG A 57 -8.03 -9.83 -6.33
C ARG A 57 -8.77 -10.87 -5.48
N ALA A 58 -8.13 -12.01 -5.19
CA ALA A 58 -8.73 -13.07 -4.39
C ALA A 58 -9.10 -12.58 -2.98
N ILE A 59 -8.20 -11.86 -2.32
CA ILE A 59 -8.42 -11.31 -0.97
C ILE A 59 -9.61 -10.34 -0.94
N VAL A 60 -9.66 -9.35 -1.86
CA VAL A 60 -10.76 -8.37 -1.86
C VAL A 60 -12.10 -9.00 -2.25
N GLN A 61 -12.10 -10.04 -3.09
CA GLN A 61 -13.30 -10.81 -3.43
C GLN A 61 -13.81 -11.59 -2.21
N ASP A 62 -12.92 -12.29 -1.51
CA ASP A 62 -13.25 -13.04 -0.29
C ASP A 62 -13.82 -12.12 0.79
N LEU A 63 -13.23 -10.95 0.96
CA LEU A 63 -13.69 -9.95 1.92
C LEU A 63 -14.92 -9.15 1.44
N GLY A 64 -15.30 -9.23 0.16
CA GLY A 64 -16.39 -8.45 -0.41
C GLY A 64 -16.11 -6.95 -0.45
N ILE A 65 -14.83 -6.55 -0.65
CA ILE A 65 -14.39 -5.16 -0.73
C ILE A 65 -14.32 -4.74 -2.20
N LYS A 66 -14.79 -3.53 -2.49
CA LYS A 66 -14.68 -2.93 -3.82
C LYS A 66 -13.21 -2.68 -4.16
N GLN A 67 -12.75 -3.19 -5.30
CA GLN A 67 -11.41 -2.99 -5.83
C GLN A 67 -11.43 -2.16 -7.10
N THR A 68 -10.55 -1.17 -7.17
CA THR A 68 -10.23 -0.45 -8.41
C THR A 68 -8.81 -0.80 -8.83
N LEU A 69 -8.67 -1.30 -10.06
CA LEU A 69 -7.36 -1.58 -10.66
C LEU A 69 -6.95 -0.38 -11.51
N ILE A 70 -5.77 0.16 -11.26
CA ILE A 70 -5.19 1.27 -12.02
C ILE A 70 -3.97 0.76 -12.78
N ASP A 71 -4.02 0.85 -14.11
CA ASP A 71 -2.89 0.50 -14.97
C ASP A 71 -1.89 1.67 -15.01
N THR A 72 -0.69 1.40 -14.53
CA THR A 72 0.47 2.31 -14.54
C THR A 72 1.64 1.70 -15.31
N SER A 73 1.37 0.78 -16.23
CA SER A 73 2.40 0.07 -17.03
C SER A 73 3.26 1.01 -17.88
N VAL A 74 2.81 2.24 -18.12
CA VAL A 74 3.61 3.30 -18.74
C VAL A 74 4.96 3.54 -18.01
N MET A 75 5.05 3.21 -16.74
CA MET A 75 6.30 3.25 -15.99
C MET A 75 7.41 2.41 -16.63
N LYS A 76 7.08 1.29 -17.28
CA LYS A 76 8.05 0.46 -18.01
C LYS A 76 8.77 1.21 -19.14
N ALA A 77 8.14 2.21 -19.71
CA ALA A 77 8.71 2.97 -20.82
C ALA A 77 9.75 4.02 -20.36
N ILE A 78 9.73 4.38 -19.07
CA ILE A 78 10.53 5.49 -18.53
C ILE A 78 11.46 5.08 -17.37
N THR A 79 11.39 3.85 -16.91
CA THR A 79 12.26 3.35 -15.83
C THR A 79 12.78 1.95 -16.15
N HIS A 80 14.02 1.69 -15.76
CA HIS A 80 14.69 0.39 -15.90
C HIS A 80 15.09 -0.10 -14.51
N ASN A 81 14.46 -1.19 -14.04
CA ASN A 81 14.81 -1.82 -12.77
C ASN A 81 14.50 -3.33 -12.80
N ALA A 82 15.05 -4.07 -11.83
CA ALA A 82 14.95 -5.53 -11.79
C ALA A 82 13.52 -6.06 -11.54
N LEU A 83 12.60 -5.26 -11.03
CA LEU A 83 11.20 -5.67 -10.87
C LEU A 83 10.41 -5.67 -12.17
N MET A 84 10.88 -4.93 -13.18
CA MET A 84 10.20 -4.78 -14.47
C MET A 84 10.93 -5.54 -15.60
N ASP A 85 12.20 -5.88 -15.41
CA ASP A 85 13.02 -6.62 -16.37
C ASP A 85 13.13 -8.10 -15.98
N GLU A 86 12.58 -8.99 -16.80
CA GLU A 86 12.58 -10.45 -16.55
C GLU A 86 13.98 -11.09 -16.57
N GLN A 87 14.95 -10.43 -17.16
CA GLN A 87 16.32 -10.92 -17.28
C GLN A 87 17.27 -10.36 -16.21
N ALA A 88 16.87 -9.33 -15.49
CA ALA A 88 17.71 -8.71 -14.46
C ALA A 88 17.77 -9.57 -13.20
N HIS A 89 18.96 -9.79 -12.66
CA HIS A 89 19.14 -10.38 -11.33
C HIS A 89 18.85 -9.35 -10.25
N ILE A 90 18.18 -9.80 -9.18
CA ILE A 90 17.96 -8.96 -8.00
C ILE A 90 19.29 -8.88 -7.25
N GLU A 91 19.85 -7.69 -7.17
CA GLU A 91 21.12 -7.43 -6.48
C GLU A 91 20.95 -6.26 -5.52
N GLN A 92 21.57 -6.38 -4.36
CA GLN A 92 21.73 -5.28 -3.42
C GLN A 92 23.22 -5.14 -3.11
N LYS A 93 23.81 -4.04 -3.54
CA LYS A 93 25.19 -3.70 -3.20
C LYS A 93 25.23 -2.91 -1.89
N GLU A 94 26.31 -3.10 -1.15
CA GLU A 94 26.54 -2.36 0.08
C GLU A 94 26.54 -0.84 -0.20
N ASN A 95 25.74 -0.07 0.55
CA ASN A 95 25.54 1.38 0.41
C ASN A 95 24.87 1.89 -0.89
N GLU A 96 24.26 1.02 -1.68
CA GLU A 96 23.41 1.40 -2.81
C GLU A 96 21.95 1.02 -2.56
N LEU A 97 21.04 1.75 -3.19
CA LEU A 97 19.62 1.33 -3.21
C LEU A 97 19.50 -0.01 -3.95
N PRO A 98 18.65 -0.94 -3.46
CA PRO A 98 18.40 -2.17 -4.18
C PRO A 98 17.95 -1.89 -5.62
N ASN A 99 18.40 -2.71 -6.57
CA ASN A 99 18.00 -2.55 -7.98
C ASN A 99 16.52 -2.88 -8.24
N THR A 100 15.80 -3.28 -7.20
CA THR A 100 14.34 -3.41 -7.15
C THR A 100 13.63 -2.08 -6.87
N PHE A 101 14.37 -1.03 -6.50
CA PHE A 101 13.79 0.30 -6.31
C PHE A 101 13.30 0.87 -7.63
N VAL A 102 12.04 1.27 -7.67
CA VAL A 102 11.40 1.93 -8.82
C VAL A 102 11.24 3.39 -8.50
N ASP A 103 12.07 4.23 -9.12
CA ASP A 103 12.07 5.67 -8.87
C ASP A 103 10.68 6.28 -9.00
N GLY A 104 10.23 6.96 -7.93
CA GLY A 104 8.97 7.67 -7.90
C GLY A 104 7.71 6.80 -7.87
N ARG A 105 7.82 5.48 -7.69
CA ARG A 105 6.67 4.56 -7.70
C ARG A 105 5.62 4.93 -6.66
N ASN A 106 6.02 5.12 -5.41
CA ASN A 106 5.07 5.47 -4.35
C ASN A 106 4.52 6.89 -4.51
N ALA A 107 5.30 7.83 -5.07
CA ALA A 107 4.79 9.16 -5.41
C ALA A 107 3.65 9.07 -6.44
N LEU A 108 3.84 8.28 -7.49
CA LEU A 108 2.83 8.06 -8.53
C LEU A 108 1.58 7.38 -7.97
N PHE A 109 1.76 6.33 -7.14
CA PHE A 109 0.65 5.63 -6.52
C PHE A 109 -0.18 6.53 -5.61
N LEU A 110 0.47 7.36 -4.78
CA LEU A 110 -0.21 8.32 -3.92
C LEU A 110 -0.94 9.39 -4.74
N LEU A 111 -0.35 9.87 -5.83
CA LEU A 111 -0.99 10.84 -6.73
C LEU A 111 -2.28 10.26 -7.35
N TYR A 112 -2.22 9.07 -7.92
CA TYR A 112 -3.40 8.43 -8.51
C TYR A 112 -4.47 8.07 -7.47
N ALA A 113 -4.04 7.58 -6.31
CA ALA A 113 -4.95 7.30 -5.20
C ALA A 113 -5.67 8.59 -4.73
N ALA A 114 -4.96 9.71 -4.64
CA ALA A 114 -5.53 11.00 -4.26
C ALA A 114 -6.52 11.53 -5.32
N ILE A 115 -6.20 11.42 -6.61
CA ILE A 115 -7.11 11.80 -7.71
C ILE A 115 -8.40 10.98 -7.61
N TYR A 116 -8.29 9.68 -7.43
CA TYR A 116 -9.44 8.79 -7.26
C TYR A 116 -10.23 9.13 -5.99
N ALA A 117 -9.56 9.29 -4.86
CA ALA A 117 -10.16 9.61 -3.57
C ALA A 117 -10.98 10.89 -3.63
N LYS A 118 -10.42 11.97 -4.22
CA LYS A 118 -11.14 13.24 -4.41
C LYS A 118 -12.39 13.05 -5.25
N GLY A 119 -12.33 12.27 -6.33
CA GLY A 119 -13.49 11.96 -7.17
C GLY A 119 -14.60 11.21 -6.45
N GLN A 120 -14.28 10.48 -5.38
CA GLN A 120 -15.23 9.75 -4.53
C GLN A 120 -15.60 10.53 -3.25
N GLY A 121 -15.06 11.72 -3.01
CA GLY A 121 -15.27 12.49 -1.78
C GLY A 121 -14.57 11.85 -0.56
N ILE A 122 -13.53 11.05 -0.76
CA ILE A 122 -12.79 10.34 0.29
C ILE A 122 -11.54 11.14 0.66
N GLN A 123 -11.27 11.29 1.95
CA GLN A 123 -10.11 12.03 2.46
C GLN A 123 -8.99 11.09 2.94
N ASP A 124 -9.33 9.95 3.53
CA ASP A 124 -8.35 9.05 4.14
C ASP A 124 -7.78 8.07 3.10
N ILE A 125 -6.45 8.09 2.95
CA ILE A 125 -5.69 7.17 2.10
C ILE A 125 -4.72 6.41 2.98
N ILE A 126 -4.78 5.08 2.94
CA ILE A 126 -3.98 4.20 3.78
C ILE A 126 -2.98 3.47 2.90
N THR A 127 -1.71 3.46 3.30
CA THR A 127 -0.65 2.71 2.61
C THR A 127 0.23 1.97 3.61
N GLY A 128 0.69 0.78 3.22
CA GLY A 128 1.51 -0.11 4.03
C GLY A 128 3.02 0.17 3.94
N VAL A 129 3.42 1.40 3.60
CA VAL A 129 4.84 1.77 3.61
C VAL A 129 5.40 1.80 5.03
N CYS A 130 6.69 1.46 5.16
CA CYS A 130 7.38 1.32 6.43
C CYS A 130 8.81 1.87 6.28
N GLU A 131 9.25 2.74 7.20
CA GLU A 131 10.60 3.31 7.19
C GLU A 131 11.64 2.34 7.80
N THR A 132 11.20 1.43 8.66
CA THR A 132 12.06 0.46 9.33
C THR A 132 12.37 -0.77 8.48
N ASP A 133 11.79 -0.86 7.29
CA ASP A 133 12.03 -1.98 6.39
C ASP A 133 13.47 -1.97 5.85
N PHE A 134 14.05 -3.16 5.71
CA PHE A 134 15.44 -3.36 5.26
C PHE A 134 15.73 -2.77 3.88
N SER A 135 14.71 -2.55 3.06
CA SER A 135 14.84 -2.01 1.70
C SER A 135 15.35 -0.57 1.65
N GLY A 136 15.13 0.22 2.72
CA GLY A 136 15.62 1.60 2.83
C GLY A 136 15.12 2.56 1.74
N TYR A 137 14.02 2.25 1.08
CA TYR A 137 13.49 3.05 -0.03
C TYR A 137 13.16 4.47 0.42
N PRO A 138 13.69 5.51 -0.27
CA PRO A 138 13.46 6.91 0.12
C PRO A 138 11.98 7.30 0.08
N ASP A 139 11.20 6.69 -0.81
CA ASP A 139 9.76 6.94 -0.98
C ASP A 139 8.86 6.10 -0.02
N CYS A 140 9.47 5.41 0.96
CA CYS A 140 8.79 4.80 2.10
C CYS A 140 8.98 5.57 3.42
N ARG A 141 9.79 6.62 3.44
CA ARG A 141 10.12 7.39 4.65
C ARG A 141 8.97 8.29 5.09
N ASP A 142 8.83 8.47 6.39
CA ASP A 142 7.79 9.33 6.99
C ASP A 142 7.84 10.78 6.44
N VAL A 143 9.05 11.34 6.31
CA VAL A 143 9.23 12.69 5.76
C VAL A 143 8.73 12.79 4.32
N PHE A 144 8.91 11.74 3.50
CA PHE A 144 8.37 11.70 2.14
C PHE A 144 6.85 11.69 2.15
N ILE A 145 6.23 10.84 2.96
CA ILE A 145 4.77 10.74 3.06
C ILE A 145 4.15 12.06 3.53
N LYS A 146 4.73 12.70 4.54
CA LYS A 146 4.28 14.03 5.02
C LYS A 146 4.39 15.09 3.93
N SER A 147 5.49 15.10 3.18
CA SER A 147 5.70 16.01 2.05
C SER A 147 4.66 15.77 0.94
N MET A 148 4.41 14.51 0.59
CA MET A 148 3.39 14.14 -0.39
C MET A 148 1.99 14.55 0.07
N ASN A 149 1.65 14.36 1.34
CA ASN A 149 0.35 14.78 1.88
C ASN A 149 0.13 16.29 1.69
N VAL A 150 1.14 17.11 2.03
CA VAL A 150 1.09 18.57 1.82
C VAL A 150 0.97 18.90 0.33
N THR A 151 1.81 18.26 -0.51
CA THR A 151 1.82 18.49 -1.95
C THR A 151 0.47 18.21 -2.59
N LEU A 152 -0.14 17.07 -2.27
CA LEU A 152 -1.43 16.65 -2.83
C LEU A 152 -2.57 17.56 -2.34
N ASN A 153 -2.54 17.99 -1.08
CA ASN A 153 -3.52 18.93 -0.53
C ASN A 153 -3.47 20.27 -1.26
N LEU A 154 -2.27 20.81 -1.48
CA LEU A 154 -2.09 22.07 -2.20
C LEU A 154 -2.42 21.92 -3.69
N ALA A 155 -1.96 20.84 -4.33
CA ALA A 155 -2.16 20.64 -5.77
C ALA A 155 -3.63 20.45 -6.15
N MET A 156 -4.45 19.93 -5.24
CA MET A 156 -5.84 19.59 -5.54
C MET A 156 -6.85 20.45 -4.76
N ASP A 157 -6.40 21.39 -3.95
CA ASP A 157 -7.27 22.17 -3.04
C ASP A 157 -8.25 21.25 -2.29
N TYR A 158 -7.70 20.26 -1.58
CA TYR A 158 -8.46 19.23 -0.89
C TYR A 158 -7.72 18.79 0.38
N GLN A 159 -8.44 18.19 1.35
CA GLN A 159 -7.86 17.74 2.62
C GLN A 159 -7.71 16.21 2.61
N PHE A 160 -6.62 15.73 2.07
CA PHE A 160 -6.24 14.32 2.24
C PHE A 160 -5.54 14.11 3.58
N ASN A 161 -5.68 12.90 4.10
CA ASN A 161 -4.97 12.38 5.25
C ASN A 161 -4.35 11.04 4.88
N ILE A 162 -3.06 11.05 4.57
CA ILE A 162 -2.33 9.83 4.24
C ILE A 162 -1.91 9.15 5.54
N LYS A 163 -2.46 7.96 5.78
CA LYS A 163 -2.20 7.14 6.96
C LYS A 163 -1.22 6.03 6.63
N THR A 164 -0.24 5.86 7.50
CA THR A 164 0.82 4.85 7.38
C THR A 164 0.93 4.03 8.67
N PRO A 165 -0.01 3.10 8.90
CA PRO A 165 -0.09 2.40 10.18
C PRO A 165 1.18 1.63 10.55
N LEU A 166 1.98 1.24 9.56
CA LEU A 166 3.17 0.41 9.75
C LEU A 166 4.47 1.23 9.79
N MET A 167 4.41 2.57 9.66
CA MET A 167 5.57 3.44 9.43
C MET A 167 6.79 3.13 10.30
N TYR A 168 6.56 2.89 11.58
CA TYR A 168 7.61 2.66 12.56
C TYR A 168 7.62 1.23 13.13
N LEU A 169 6.84 0.32 12.56
CA LEU A 169 6.79 -1.07 13.01
C LEU A 169 7.90 -1.89 12.35
N THR A 170 8.56 -2.71 13.13
CA THR A 170 9.43 -3.77 12.61
C THR A 170 8.58 -4.87 11.97
N LYS A 171 9.19 -5.72 11.15
CA LYS A 171 8.48 -6.86 10.53
C LYS A 171 7.81 -7.77 11.57
N ALA A 172 8.47 -8.00 12.70
CA ALA A 172 7.89 -8.76 13.81
C ALA A 172 6.66 -8.06 14.41
N GLN A 173 6.70 -6.75 14.56
CA GLN A 173 5.57 -5.97 15.09
C GLN A 173 4.41 -5.91 14.09
N THR A 174 4.68 -5.93 12.77
CA THR A 174 3.61 -6.03 11.76
C THR A 174 2.89 -7.38 11.86
N TRP A 175 3.61 -8.48 12.09
CA TRP A 175 2.99 -9.78 12.36
C TRP A 175 2.22 -9.80 13.69
N GLN A 176 2.76 -9.18 14.74
CA GLN A 176 2.05 -9.03 16.01
C GLN A 176 0.75 -8.23 15.84
N LEU A 177 0.75 -7.16 15.04
CA LEU A 177 -0.45 -6.40 14.73
C LEU A 177 -1.51 -7.26 14.02
N ALA A 178 -1.10 -8.12 13.08
CA ALA A 178 -2.02 -9.06 12.42
C ALA A 178 -2.63 -10.07 13.42
N ASP A 179 -1.85 -10.50 14.42
CA ASP A 179 -2.33 -11.36 15.52
C ASP A 179 -3.32 -10.63 16.43
N GLU A 180 -3.00 -9.42 16.85
CA GLU A 180 -3.87 -8.56 17.67
C GLU A 180 -5.21 -8.26 16.97
N LEU A 181 -5.21 -8.15 15.64
CA LEU A 181 -6.41 -8.01 14.80
C LEU A 181 -7.16 -9.35 14.62
N GLY A 182 -6.61 -10.47 15.07
CA GLY A 182 -7.20 -11.80 14.93
C GLY A 182 -7.16 -12.36 13.50
N VAL A 183 -6.21 -11.87 12.67
CA VAL A 183 -6.14 -12.21 11.24
C VAL A 183 -4.79 -12.82 10.82
N LEU A 184 -3.96 -13.22 11.80
CA LEU A 184 -2.62 -13.75 11.54
C LEU A 184 -2.63 -14.92 10.56
N ASP A 185 -3.45 -15.94 10.82
CA ASP A 185 -3.56 -17.13 9.97
C ASP A 185 -4.02 -16.78 8.56
N TYR A 186 -4.96 -15.82 8.44
CA TYR A 186 -5.43 -15.35 7.15
C TYR A 186 -4.32 -14.69 6.35
N VAL A 187 -3.58 -13.75 6.97
CA VAL A 187 -2.47 -13.05 6.33
C VAL A 187 -1.38 -14.04 5.91
N GLN A 188 -1.02 -15.01 6.75
CA GLN A 188 0.00 -16.01 6.43
C GLN A 188 -0.38 -16.90 5.24
N THR A 189 -1.65 -17.28 5.13
CA THR A 189 -2.09 -18.26 4.13
C THR A 189 -2.49 -17.63 2.79
N HIS A 190 -2.98 -16.40 2.79
CA HIS A 190 -3.55 -15.77 1.59
C HIS A 190 -2.62 -14.75 0.93
N THR A 191 -1.61 -14.23 1.64
CA THR A 191 -0.68 -13.27 1.06
C THR A 191 0.51 -13.94 0.39
N HIS A 192 1.17 -13.20 -0.50
CA HIS A 192 2.45 -13.57 -1.06
C HIS A 192 3.40 -12.39 -0.90
N THR A 193 4.55 -12.64 -0.27
CA THR A 193 5.60 -11.64 -0.11
C THR A 193 6.76 -12.08 -0.99
N CYS A 194 7.09 -11.28 -2.01
CA CYS A 194 8.10 -11.63 -2.99
C CYS A 194 9.54 -11.33 -2.54
N TYR A 195 9.74 -10.68 -1.40
CA TYR A 195 11.06 -10.32 -0.85
C TYR A 195 11.05 -10.33 0.67
#